data_d927269900c6b0da8c258c416ae2d280
#
_entry.id   d927269900c6b0da8c258c416ae2d280
#
_cell.length_a   1.000
_cell.length_b   1.000
_cell.length_c   1.000
_cell.angle_alpha   90.00
_cell.angle_beta   90.00
_cell.angle_gamma   90.00
#
_symmetry.space_group_name_H-M   'P 1'
#
loop_
_entity.id
_entity.type
_entity.pdbx_description
1 polymer ?
#
loop_
_entity_poly.entity_id
_entity_poly.type
_entity_poly.pdbx_seq_one_letter_code
_entity_poly.pdbx_strand_id
1 'polypeptide(L)'
;MQKRHAHVSPTLDIMAKKIFSLPEVTAAFIRDILELDVADAQIVEGSQPHGMAYEEDDLFSTAVDVRAKLHDGTEVIIEIQIRKQQYFLNRFHYYLANQLVENVQKLRQQGQTHKMYEQMEPVYGIAILEKSLLLDEEGAINKYWLTNSRSGKQLKAYFKNGKHQNLLQVAFLELDKYNK
;
A
#
# COMPACT_ATOMS: atom_id res chain seq x y z
N MET A 1 -1.34 29.67 -27.86
CA MET A 1 -0.69 29.02 -26.68
C MET A 1 -1.27 27.62 -26.58
N GLN A 2 -0.63 26.60 -27.16
CA GLN A 2 -1.10 25.21 -27.12
C GLN A 2 -0.86 24.67 -25.70
N LYS A 3 -1.96 24.29 -25.03
CA LYS A 3 -1.88 23.50 -23.80
C LYS A 3 -1.21 22.18 -24.15
N ARG A 4 0.05 21.99 -23.75
CA ARG A 4 0.68 20.68 -23.74
C ARG A 4 -0.15 19.81 -22.79
N HIS A 5 -0.97 18.92 -23.35
CA HIS A 5 -1.50 17.80 -22.60
C HIS A 5 -0.27 17.03 -22.11
N ALA A 6 -0.05 17.03 -20.80
CA ALA A 6 0.93 16.16 -20.19
C ALA A 6 0.46 14.73 -20.47
N HIS A 7 0.96 14.12 -21.53
CA HIS A 7 0.83 12.69 -21.73
C HIS A 7 1.64 12.04 -20.62
N VAL A 8 0.95 11.57 -19.63
CA VAL A 8 1.55 10.62 -18.69
C VAL A 8 1.99 9.44 -19.53
N SER A 9 3.29 9.24 -19.58
CA SER A 9 3.85 8.15 -20.37
C SER A 9 3.43 6.83 -19.72
N PRO A 10 2.73 5.92 -20.41
CA PRO A 10 2.52 4.55 -19.96
C PRO A 10 3.82 3.86 -19.53
N THR A 11 4.94 4.35 -20.04
CA THR A 11 6.30 3.93 -19.73
C THR A 11 6.65 4.11 -18.24
N LEU A 12 6.13 5.14 -17.58
CA LEU A 12 6.42 5.37 -16.14
C LEU A 12 5.79 4.29 -15.26
N ASP A 13 4.55 3.90 -15.52
CA ASP A 13 3.88 2.82 -14.79
C ASP A 13 4.60 1.48 -15.01
N ILE A 14 4.89 1.15 -16.26
CA ILE A 14 5.63 -0.08 -16.62
C ILE A 14 7.03 -0.08 -15.98
N MET A 15 7.73 1.05 -16.01
CA MET A 15 9.06 1.15 -15.41
C MET A 15 9.01 1.02 -13.90
N ALA A 16 8.06 1.67 -13.25
CA ALA A 16 7.89 1.58 -11.80
C ALA A 16 7.57 0.14 -11.37
N LYS A 17 6.65 -0.55 -12.07
CA LYS A 17 6.37 -1.97 -11.83
C LYS A 17 7.62 -2.84 -12.01
N LYS A 18 8.42 -2.57 -13.03
CA LYS A 18 9.68 -3.28 -13.26
C LYS A 18 10.72 -3.01 -12.18
N ILE A 19 10.83 -1.80 -11.67
CA ILE A 19 11.73 -1.45 -10.56
C ILE A 19 11.29 -2.17 -9.29
N PHE A 20 10.01 -2.10 -8.94
CA PHE A 20 9.47 -2.74 -7.75
C PHE A 20 9.26 -4.26 -7.88
N SER A 21 9.49 -4.84 -9.05
CA SER A 21 9.60 -6.30 -9.18
C SER A 21 10.95 -6.85 -8.67
N LEU A 22 11.92 -5.97 -8.36
CA LEU A 22 13.20 -6.35 -7.78
C LEU A 22 13.09 -6.37 -6.25
N PRO A 23 13.23 -7.55 -5.59
CA PRO A 23 12.99 -7.70 -4.17
C PRO A 23 13.85 -6.77 -3.30
N GLU A 24 15.13 -6.63 -3.62
CA GLU A 24 16.06 -5.78 -2.88
C GLU A 24 15.71 -4.29 -2.97
N VAL A 25 15.24 -3.83 -4.13
CA VAL A 25 14.82 -2.44 -4.33
C VAL A 25 13.53 -2.17 -3.55
N THR A 26 12.58 -3.09 -3.63
CA THR A 26 11.31 -3.00 -2.91
C THR A 26 11.52 -3.03 -1.40
N ALA A 27 12.39 -3.91 -0.90
CA ALA A 27 12.74 -3.95 0.52
C ALA A 27 13.37 -2.64 1.01
N ALA A 28 14.33 -2.09 0.25
CA ALA A 28 14.95 -0.81 0.56
C ALA A 28 13.93 0.32 0.58
N PHE A 29 13.06 0.39 -0.43
CA PHE A 29 12.02 1.40 -0.51
C PHE A 29 11.03 1.31 0.65
N ILE A 30 10.54 0.12 1.00
CA ILE A 30 9.64 -0.09 2.13
C ILE A 30 10.31 0.33 3.45
N ARG A 31 11.59 -0.04 3.63
CA ARG A 31 12.39 0.36 4.79
C ARG A 31 12.45 1.88 4.95
N ASP A 32 12.76 2.58 3.88
CA ASP A 32 12.94 4.03 3.89
C ASP A 32 11.61 4.78 4.10
N ILE A 33 10.53 4.33 3.46
CA ILE A 33 9.23 5.02 3.56
C ILE A 33 8.52 4.70 4.88
N LEU A 34 8.50 3.44 5.31
CA LEU A 34 7.77 3.03 6.51
C LEU A 34 8.63 3.04 7.78
N GLU A 35 9.95 3.25 7.65
CA GLU A 35 10.93 3.20 8.75
C GLU A 35 10.84 1.86 9.52
N LEU A 36 10.71 0.78 8.76
CA LEU A 36 10.67 -0.58 9.28
C LEU A 36 12.03 -1.25 9.13
N ASP A 37 12.33 -2.16 10.05
CA ASP A 37 13.50 -3.05 9.90
C ASP A 37 13.14 -4.16 8.90
N VAL A 38 13.46 -3.92 7.64
CA VAL A 38 13.18 -4.83 6.51
C VAL A 38 14.49 -5.38 5.97
N ALA A 39 14.72 -6.67 6.17
CA ALA A 39 15.88 -7.35 5.61
C ALA A 39 15.66 -7.70 4.13
N ASP A 40 14.49 -8.26 3.83
CA ASP A 40 14.08 -8.67 2.49
C ASP A 40 12.58 -8.50 2.28
N ALA A 41 12.15 -8.59 1.03
CA ALA A 41 10.75 -8.56 0.64
C ALA A 41 10.51 -9.61 -0.45
N GLN A 42 9.52 -10.45 -0.26
CA GLN A 42 9.05 -11.36 -1.31
C GLN A 42 8.00 -10.65 -2.13
N ILE A 43 8.23 -10.50 -3.43
CA ILE A 43 7.22 -9.95 -4.33
C ILE A 43 6.15 -11.01 -4.58
N VAL A 44 4.91 -10.64 -4.28
CA VAL A 44 3.74 -11.48 -4.54
C VAL A 44 3.13 -10.99 -5.84
N GLU A 45 3.14 -11.82 -6.88
CA GLU A 45 2.50 -11.47 -8.14
C GLU A 45 1.03 -11.09 -7.92
N GLY A 46 0.65 -9.92 -8.47
CA GLY A 46 -0.64 -9.34 -8.21
C GLY A 46 -1.79 -10.22 -8.67
N SER A 47 -2.49 -10.83 -7.72
CA SER A 47 -3.84 -11.28 -7.97
C SER A 47 -4.72 -10.04 -8.10
N GLN A 48 -5.37 -9.90 -9.23
CA GLN A 48 -6.45 -8.93 -9.40
C GLN A 48 -7.46 -9.10 -8.24
N PRO A 49 -8.07 -8.03 -7.73
CA PRO A 49 -9.13 -8.15 -6.75
C PRO A 49 -10.19 -9.11 -7.31
N HIS A 50 -10.39 -10.24 -6.64
CA HIS A 50 -11.39 -11.21 -7.06
C HIS A 50 -12.77 -10.57 -6.95
N GLY A 51 -13.47 -10.45 -8.06
CA GLY A 51 -14.92 -10.37 -8.06
C GLY A 51 -15.60 -9.10 -8.51
N MET A 52 -14.93 -8.14 -9.13
CA MET A 52 -15.67 -7.10 -9.86
C MET A 52 -15.31 -7.14 -11.34
N ALA A 53 -16.28 -7.54 -12.16
CA ALA A 53 -16.28 -7.24 -13.58
C ALA A 53 -16.40 -5.71 -13.68
N TYR A 54 -15.33 -5.05 -14.06
CA TYR A 54 -15.39 -3.63 -14.37
C TYR A 54 -16.09 -3.44 -15.69
N GLU A 55 -17.06 -2.53 -15.75
CA GLU A 55 -17.67 -2.11 -17.00
C GLU A 55 -16.58 -1.56 -17.93
N GLU A 56 -16.72 -1.76 -19.23
CA GLU A 56 -15.73 -1.47 -20.29
C GLU A 56 -15.25 -0.01 -20.35
N ASP A 57 -15.85 0.92 -19.60
CA ASP A 57 -15.46 2.34 -19.56
C ASP A 57 -14.31 2.67 -18.61
N ASP A 58 -13.85 1.72 -17.78
CA ASP A 58 -12.68 1.92 -16.92
C ASP A 58 -11.39 1.46 -17.64
N LEU A 59 -11.04 2.16 -18.70
CA LEU A 59 -9.76 2.03 -19.44
C LEU A 59 -8.51 2.26 -18.55
N PHE A 60 -8.69 2.40 -17.24
CA PHE A 60 -7.66 2.59 -16.23
C PHE A 60 -7.82 1.57 -15.09
N SER A 61 -7.87 0.31 -15.45
CA SER A 61 -7.73 -0.79 -14.50
C SER A 61 -6.42 -0.61 -13.73
N THR A 62 -6.52 -0.05 -12.56
CA THR A 62 -5.42 -0.03 -11.61
C THR A 62 -5.49 -1.29 -10.78
N ALA A 63 -4.90 -2.34 -11.29
CA ALA A 63 -4.44 -3.41 -10.41
C ALA A 63 -3.49 -2.80 -9.38
N VAL A 64 -3.52 -3.30 -8.15
CA VAL A 64 -2.46 -2.99 -7.16
C VAL A 64 -1.12 -3.21 -7.84
N ASP A 65 -0.30 -2.16 -7.90
CA ASP A 65 0.89 -2.21 -8.73
C ASP A 65 1.92 -3.19 -8.21
N VAL A 66 2.12 -3.26 -6.91
CA VAL A 66 3.05 -4.21 -6.28
C VAL A 66 2.51 -4.68 -4.94
N ARG A 67 2.64 -5.98 -4.68
CA ARG A 67 2.41 -6.58 -3.36
C ARG A 67 3.70 -7.22 -2.88
N ALA A 68 4.10 -6.91 -1.67
CA ALA A 68 5.28 -7.48 -1.05
C ALA A 68 4.93 -8.10 0.29
N LYS A 69 5.58 -9.22 0.62
CA LYS A 69 5.51 -9.85 1.93
C LYS A 69 6.88 -9.77 2.60
N LEU A 70 6.92 -9.22 3.80
CA LEU A 70 8.13 -9.09 4.58
C LEU A 70 8.42 -10.39 5.37
N HIS A 71 9.64 -10.53 5.80
CA HIS A 71 10.10 -11.68 6.60
C HIS A 71 9.25 -11.93 7.87
N ASP A 72 8.75 -10.88 8.52
CA ASP A 72 7.92 -10.98 9.72
C ASP A 72 6.44 -11.29 9.43
N GLY A 73 6.08 -11.48 8.17
CA GLY A 73 4.73 -11.75 7.70
C GLY A 73 3.95 -10.51 7.28
N THR A 74 4.41 -9.29 7.61
CA THR A 74 3.76 -8.04 7.21
C THR A 74 3.57 -8.00 5.69
N GLU A 75 2.37 -7.69 5.24
CA GLU A 75 2.09 -7.48 3.82
C GLU A 75 2.05 -6.00 3.48
N VAL A 76 2.71 -5.63 2.39
CA VAL A 76 2.80 -4.25 1.93
C VAL A 76 2.24 -4.14 0.52
N ILE A 77 1.31 -3.21 0.34
CA ILE A 77 0.75 -2.84 -0.95
C ILE A 77 1.40 -1.52 -1.38
N ILE A 78 1.97 -1.49 -2.58
CA ILE A 78 2.49 -0.26 -3.19
C ILE A 78 1.59 0.07 -4.38
N GLU A 79 0.98 1.24 -4.34
CA GLU A 79 0.09 1.78 -5.37
C GLU A 79 0.75 3.00 -6.00
N ILE A 80 0.82 3.04 -7.33
CA ILE A 80 1.44 4.13 -8.08
C ILE A 80 0.35 4.93 -8.78
N GLN A 81 0.13 6.16 -8.34
CA GLN A 81 -0.93 7.02 -8.83
C GLN A 81 -0.37 8.21 -9.62
N ILE A 82 -0.43 8.12 -10.92
CA ILE A 82 0.12 9.13 -11.84
C ILE A 82 -0.85 10.30 -12.06
N ARG A 83 -2.15 10.07 -11.96
CA ARG A 83 -3.18 11.10 -12.14
C ARG A 83 -4.02 11.27 -10.89
N LYS A 84 -4.47 12.50 -10.63
CA LYS A 84 -5.42 12.76 -9.55
C LYS A 84 -6.75 12.06 -9.85
N GLN A 85 -7.14 11.12 -9.00
CA GLN A 85 -8.44 10.44 -9.08
C GLN A 85 -9.29 10.83 -7.87
N GLN A 86 -10.56 11.12 -8.12
CA GLN A 86 -11.48 11.67 -7.12
C GLN A 86 -11.66 10.75 -5.90
N TYR A 87 -11.70 9.44 -6.11
CA TYR A 87 -11.97 8.47 -5.04
C TYR A 87 -10.75 7.59 -4.73
N PHE A 88 -9.54 8.10 -4.97
CA PHE A 88 -8.32 7.34 -4.76
C PHE A 88 -8.19 6.81 -3.32
N LEU A 89 -8.42 7.64 -2.31
CA LEU A 89 -8.34 7.21 -0.90
C LEU A 89 -9.32 6.10 -0.57
N ASN A 90 -10.56 6.18 -1.07
CA ASN A 90 -11.58 5.15 -0.86
C ASN A 90 -11.11 3.81 -1.45
N ARG A 91 -10.60 3.83 -2.67
CA ARG A 91 -10.08 2.65 -3.35
C ARG A 91 -8.85 2.08 -2.62
N PHE A 92 -7.92 2.93 -2.21
CA PHE A 92 -6.72 2.51 -1.51
C PHE A 92 -7.05 1.84 -0.16
N HIS A 93 -7.96 2.42 0.62
CA HIS A 93 -8.46 1.79 1.84
C HIS A 93 -9.17 0.46 1.58
N TYR A 94 -9.95 0.37 0.51
CA TYR A 94 -10.59 -0.88 0.10
C TYR A 94 -9.55 -1.97 -0.18
N TYR A 95 -8.45 -1.67 -0.87
CA TYR A 95 -7.40 -2.66 -1.13
C TYR A 95 -6.75 -3.17 0.15
N LEU A 96 -6.46 -2.28 1.10
CA LEU A 96 -5.91 -2.67 2.39
C LEU A 96 -6.86 -3.55 3.20
N ALA A 97 -8.15 -3.18 3.23
CA ALA A 97 -9.18 -3.96 3.92
C ALA A 97 -9.35 -5.34 3.27
N ASN A 98 -9.39 -5.40 1.94
CA ASN A 98 -9.49 -6.66 1.21
C ASN A 98 -8.30 -7.57 1.48
N GLN A 99 -7.09 -7.03 1.57
CA GLN A 99 -5.89 -7.80 1.91
C GLN A 99 -5.98 -8.42 3.32
N LEU A 100 -6.51 -7.69 4.30
CA LEU A 100 -6.79 -8.26 5.62
C LEU A 100 -7.80 -9.41 5.57
N VAL A 101 -8.86 -9.25 4.76
CA VAL A 101 -9.86 -10.32 4.58
C VAL A 101 -9.24 -11.54 3.91
N GLU A 102 -8.41 -11.34 2.89
CA GLU A 102 -7.68 -12.44 2.22
C GLU A 102 -6.77 -13.19 3.20
N ASN A 103 -6.05 -12.48 4.08
CA ASN A 103 -5.20 -13.10 5.10
C ASN A 103 -6.00 -14.01 6.02
N VAL A 104 -7.16 -13.56 6.49
CA VAL A 104 -8.06 -14.37 7.33
C VAL A 104 -8.63 -15.56 6.57
N GLN A 105 -9.00 -15.38 5.29
CA GLN A 105 -9.49 -16.47 4.45
C GLN A 105 -8.44 -17.56 4.22
N LYS A 106 -7.17 -17.17 3.95
CA LYS A 106 -6.06 -18.12 3.83
C LYS A 106 -5.88 -18.96 5.10
N LEU A 107 -5.93 -18.31 6.28
CA LEU A 107 -5.83 -19.00 7.57
C LEU A 107 -6.97 -20.00 7.79
N ARG A 108 -8.21 -19.64 7.39
CA ARG A 108 -9.35 -20.55 7.43
C ARG A 108 -9.18 -21.77 6.53
N GLN A 109 -8.72 -21.55 5.31
CA GLN A 109 -8.45 -22.64 4.34
C GLN A 109 -7.36 -23.61 4.82
N GLN A 110 -6.41 -23.10 5.63
CA GLN A 110 -5.36 -23.89 6.27
C GLN A 110 -5.82 -24.58 7.56
N GLY A 111 -7.11 -24.53 7.89
CA GLY A 111 -7.66 -25.16 9.10
C GLY A 111 -7.35 -24.44 10.42
N GLN A 112 -6.81 -23.22 10.35
CA GLN A 112 -6.36 -22.45 11.52
C GLN A 112 -7.47 -21.56 12.12
N THR A 113 -8.72 -21.96 12.03
CA THR A 113 -9.90 -21.17 12.39
C THR A 113 -9.89 -20.69 13.84
N HIS A 114 -9.38 -21.52 14.76
CA HIS A 114 -9.36 -21.19 16.20
C HIS A 114 -8.31 -20.13 16.59
N LYS A 115 -7.31 -19.89 15.74
CA LYS A 115 -6.21 -18.96 16.00
C LYS A 115 -6.08 -17.85 14.96
N MET A 116 -7.09 -17.67 14.13
CA MET A 116 -7.00 -16.75 12.99
C MET A 116 -6.67 -15.31 13.40
N TYR A 117 -7.21 -14.82 14.51
CA TYR A 117 -6.91 -13.46 14.98
C TYR A 117 -5.51 -13.32 15.60
N GLU A 118 -4.97 -14.38 16.16
CA GLU A 118 -3.59 -14.41 16.67
C GLU A 118 -2.55 -14.46 15.54
N GLN A 119 -2.97 -14.98 14.38
CA GLN A 119 -2.11 -15.21 13.22
C GLN A 119 -2.35 -14.22 12.09
N MET A 120 -3.23 -13.24 12.29
CA MET A 120 -3.38 -12.15 11.34
C MET A 120 -2.06 -11.44 11.15
N GLU A 121 -1.74 -11.12 9.90
CA GLU A 121 -0.57 -10.33 9.55
C GLU A 121 -0.96 -8.86 9.34
N PRO A 122 -0.09 -7.91 9.69
CA PRO A 122 -0.32 -6.50 9.41
C PRO A 122 -0.37 -6.25 7.90
N VAL A 123 -1.17 -5.26 7.50
CA VAL A 123 -1.22 -4.79 6.11
C VAL A 123 -0.89 -3.32 6.07
N TYR A 124 0.14 -2.96 5.36
CA TYR A 124 0.58 -1.59 5.19
C TYR A 124 0.45 -1.18 3.72
N GLY A 125 0.13 0.08 3.50
CA GLY A 125 0.01 0.64 2.16
C GLY A 125 0.99 1.78 1.94
N ILE A 126 1.60 1.83 0.77
CA ILE A 126 2.38 2.96 0.30
C ILE A 126 1.76 3.44 -1.00
N ALA A 127 1.34 4.70 -1.05
CA ALA A 127 0.87 5.33 -2.27
C ALA A 127 1.93 6.30 -2.78
N ILE A 128 2.41 6.08 -3.99
CA ILE A 128 3.30 6.99 -4.71
C ILE A 128 2.44 7.87 -5.60
N LEU A 129 2.40 9.17 -5.30
CA LEU A 129 1.55 10.15 -5.96
C LEU A 129 2.40 11.12 -6.77
N GLU A 130 2.15 11.21 -8.09
CA GLU A 130 2.80 12.25 -8.92
C GLU A 130 2.31 13.65 -8.53
N LYS A 131 1.01 13.76 -8.15
CA LYS A 131 0.38 15.00 -7.74
C LYS A 131 -0.08 14.95 -6.31
N SER A 132 0.16 16.02 -5.57
CA SER A 132 -0.23 16.13 -4.16
C SER A 132 -1.73 15.94 -3.97
N LEU A 133 -2.06 15.08 -3.03
CA LEU A 133 -3.40 14.81 -2.55
C LEU A 133 -3.64 15.49 -1.19
N LEU A 134 -2.62 15.53 -0.36
CA LEU A 134 -2.64 16.05 1.02
C LEU A 134 -2.14 17.49 1.01
N LEU A 135 -3.00 18.42 0.58
CA LEU A 135 -2.60 19.82 0.33
C LEU A 135 -2.20 20.58 1.59
N ASP A 136 -2.74 20.16 2.74
CA ASP A 136 -2.46 20.79 4.05
C ASP A 136 -1.18 20.25 4.72
N GLU A 137 -0.56 19.22 4.13
CA GLU A 137 0.68 18.63 4.63
C GLU A 137 1.88 19.19 3.85
N GLU A 138 2.91 19.67 4.55
CA GLU A 138 4.10 20.23 3.90
C GLU A 138 5.09 19.16 3.45
N GLY A 139 5.18 18.03 4.18
CA GLY A 139 6.12 16.96 3.90
C GLY A 139 5.79 16.15 2.65
N ALA A 140 6.81 15.73 1.91
CA ALA A 140 6.64 14.83 0.76
C ALA A 140 6.27 13.40 1.19
N ILE A 141 6.63 12.99 2.40
CA ILE A 141 6.28 11.69 2.98
C ILE A 141 5.40 11.92 4.20
N ASN A 142 4.16 11.40 4.14
CA ASN A 142 3.19 11.49 5.21
C ASN A 142 2.71 10.10 5.59
N LYS A 143 2.77 9.77 6.90
CA LYS A 143 2.40 8.46 7.42
C LYS A 143 1.20 8.57 8.35
N TYR A 144 0.26 7.61 8.23
CA TYR A 144 -0.98 7.58 9.01
C TYR A 144 -1.20 6.20 9.62
N TRP A 145 -1.68 6.21 10.86
CA TRP A 145 -2.11 5.04 11.63
C TRP A 145 -3.23 5.41 12.59
N LEU A 146 -3.88 4.42 13.16
CA LEU A 146 -4.94 4.67 14.14
C LEU A 146 -4.36 5.19 15.45
N THR A 147 -4.92 6.29 15.94
CA THR A 147 -4.56 6.90 17.21
C THR A 147 -5.79 7.21 18.07
N ASN A 148 -5.59 7.27 19.38
CA ASN A 148 -6.57 7.84 20.27
C ASN A 148 -6.69 9.34 20.05
N SER A 149 -7.87 9.85 19.73
CA SER A 149 -8.11 11.25 19.37
C SER A 149 -7.79 12.27 20.49
N ARG A 150 -7.74 11.83 21.76
CA ARG A 150 -7.42 12.70 22.90
C ARG A 150 -5.93 12.67 23.26
N SER A 151 -5.35 11.46 23.30
CA SER A 151 -3.98 11.28 23.81
C SER A 151 -2.92 11.20 22.73
N GLY A 152 -3.29 11.07 21.45
CA GLY A 152 -2.37 10.82 20.33
C GLY A 152 -1.69 9.45 20.36
N LYS A 153 -1.99 8.61 21.36
CA LYS A 153 -1.37 7.28 21.45
C LYS A 153 -1.84 6.37 20.33
N GLN A 154 -0.90 5.69 19.69
CA GLN A 154 -1.19 4.72 18.63
C GLN A 154 -1.99 3.54 19.18
N LEU A 155 -2.97 3.08 18.40
CA LEU A 155 -3.71 1.85 18.67
C LEU A 155 -3.00 0.69 18.00
N LYS A 156 -2.23 -0.05 18.79
CA LYS A 156 -1.44 -1.19 18.31
C LYS A 156 -2.14 -2.51 18.61
N ALA A 157 -2.11 -3.40 17.63
CA ALA A 157 -2.55 -4.78 17.79
C ALA A 157 -1.42 -5.64 18.37
N TYR A 158 -1.80 -6.76 18.96
CA TYR A 158 -0.87 -7.76 19.49
C TYR A 158 -0.71 -8.89 18.47
N PHE A 159 0.53 -9.26 18.14
CA PHE A 159 0.84 -10.28 17.15
C PHE A 159 1.56 -11.49 17.79
N LYS A 160 1.45 -12.65 17.13
CA LYS A 160 2.03 -13.92 17.58
C LYS A 160 3.53 -13.84 17.87
N ASN A 161 4.27 -12.98 17.15
CA ASN A 161 5.70 -12.76 17.34
C ASN A 161 6.02 -11.94 18.61
N GLY A 162 5.02 -11.62 19.45
CA GLY A 162 5.17 -10.80 20.63
C GLY A 162 5.27 -9.29 20.37
N LYS A 163 5.23 -8.88 19.12
CA LYS A 163 5.29 -7.46 18.76
C LYS A 163 3.94 -6.78 18.92
N HIS A 164 3.98 -5.53 19.36
CA HIS A 164 2.86 -4.60 19.34
C HIS A 164 3.07 -3.62 18.20
N GLN A 165 2.27 -3.73 17.15
CA GLN A 165 2.40 -2.87 15.96
C GLN A 165 1.05 -2.49 15.38
N ASN A 166 1.02 -1.53 14.45
CA ASN A 166 -0.19 -1.15 13.77
C ASN A 166 -0.69 -2.32 12.93
N LEU A 167 -1.99 -2.61 12.99
CA LEU A 167 -2.61 -3.59 12.09
C LEU A 167 -2.70 -3.05 10.67
N LEU A 168 -3.02 -1.76 10.56
CA LEU A 168 -3.07 -0.99 9.33
C LEU A 168 -2.23 0.26 9.46
N GLN A 169 -1.44 0.55 8.44
CA GLN A 169 -0.68 1.78 8.31
C GLN A 169 -0.65 2.19 6.84
N VAL A 170 -0.70 3.49 6.58
CA VAL A 170 -0.55 4.02 5.23
C VAL A 170 0.53 5.09 5.18
N ALA A 171 1.24 5.14 4.07
CA ALA A 171 2.18 6.20 3.76
C ALA A 171 1.90 6.77 2.37
N PHE A 172 2.02 8.06 2.24
CA PHE A 172 1.91 8.77 0.97
C PHE A 172 3.26 9.39 0.65
N LEU A 173 3.78 9.09 -0.53
CA LEU A 173 4.95 9.75 -1.12
C LEU A 173 4.47 10.66 -2.25
N GLU A 174 4.50 11.97 -2.03
CA GLU A 174 4.00 12.99 -2.95
C GLU A 174 5.16 13.63 -3.72
N LEU A 175 5.40 13.15 -4.95
CA LEU A 175 6.61 13.47 -5.73
C LEU A 175 6.72 14.96 -6.11
N ASP A 176 5.60 15.66 -6.30
CA ASP A 176 5.63 17.08 -6.63
C ASP A 176 6.03 17.99 -5.45
N LYS A 177 6.08 17.44 -4.23
CA LYS A 177 6.62 18.13 -3.06
C LYS A 177 8.13 17.95 -2.87
N TYR A 178 8.71 16.94 -3.52
CA TYR A 178 10.14 16.64 -3.41
C TYR A 178 11.03 17.66 -4.12
N ASN A 179 10.49 18.39 -5.08
CA ASN A 179 11.23 19.33 -5.93
C ASN A 179 10.95 20.80 -5.57
N LYS A 180 10.41 21.06 -4.39
CA LYS A 180 10.22 22.40 -3.84
C LYS A 180 11.27 22.67 -2.80
#